data_74ce9170e7d19cb8ebf7a8767854c056
#
_entry.id   74ce9170e7d19cb8ebf7a8767854c056
#
_cell.length_a   1.000
_cell.length_b   1.000
_cell.length_c   1.000
_cell.angle_alpha   90.00
_cell.angle_beta   90.00
_cell.angle_gamma   90.00
#
_symmetry.space_group_name_H-M   'P 1'
#
loop_
_entity.id
_entity.type
_entity.pdbx_description
1 polymer ?
#
loop_
_entity_poly.entity_id
_entity_poly.type
_entity_poly.pdbx_seq_one_letter_code
_entity_poly.pdbx_strand_id
1 'polypeptide(L)'
;MEKIGIFCSASEYIDKMYFDSARQIGEWMGKAGKTLIYGGANLGLMECVARAVKENGGTVIGVVPAKLEEKGSVSTLLDEVIHTRNLSDRKDVITEKSEILVALPGGVGTLDEIFHVIAAASIGYHQKKVIFYNEYGFYNELLAALKTLEDKGFARQSFSTYYETANNLDELKEKIN
;
A
#
# COMPACT_ATOMS: atom_id res chain seq x y z
N MET A 1 -12.04 -1.71 -14.32
CA MET A 1 -10.61 -2.01 -14.04
C MET A 1 -10.39 -1.69 -12.58
N GLU A 2 -10.10 -2.73 -11.78
CA GLU A 2 -10.02 -2.58 -10.33
C GLU A 2 -8.77 -1.80 -9.90
N LYS A 3 -8.96 -0.85 -8.98
CA LYS A 3 -7.93 0.08 -8.52
C LYS A 3 -7.41 -0.34 -7.17
N ILE A 4 -6.14 -0.76 -7.11
CA ILE A 4 -5.48 -1.24 -5.90
C ILE A 4 -4.48 -0.19 -5.44
N GLY A 5 -4.69 0.36 -4.26
CA GLY A 5 -3.73 1.21 -3.57
C GLY A 5 -2.67 0.38 -2.88
N ILE A 6 -1.39 0.68 -3.10
CA ILE A 6 -0.29 -0.01 -2.44
C ILE A 6 0.57 0.97 -1.64
N PHE A 7 0.75 0.66 -0.37
CA PHE A 7 1.70 1.29 0.54
C PHE A 7 2.89 0.36 0.74
N CYS A 8 4.10 0.85 0.56
CA CYS A 8 5.32 0.04 0.71
C CYS A 8 6.57 0.89 0.88
N SER A 9 7.68 0.23 1.17
CA SER A 9 8.98 0.87 1.39
C SER A 9 9.54 1.56 0.14
N ALA A 10 10.15 2.74 0.36
CA ALA A 10 11.02 3.39 -0.61
C ALA A 10 12.52 3.02 -0.41
N SER A 11 12.85 2.18 0.58
CA SER A 11 14.23 1.78 0.85
C SER A 11 14.74 0.77 -0.18
N GLU A 12 15.97 0.96 -0.62
CA GLU A 12 16.69 0.04 -1.52
C GLU A 12 17.60 -0.93 -0.76
N TYR A 13 17.77 -0.73 0.55
CA TYR A 13 18.67 -1.50 1.42
C TYR A 13 17.94 -2.54 2.28
N ILE A 14 16.93 -3.18 1.69
CA ILE A 14 16.16 -4.26 2.32
C ILE A 14 16.47 -5.60 1.65
N ASP A 15 16.09 -6.69 2.31
CA ASP A 15 16.33 -8.03 1.78
C ASP A 15 15.66 -8.23 0.41
N LYS A 16 16.37 -8.95 -0.48
CA LYS A 16 15.91 -9.26 -1.84
C LYS A 16 14.54 -9.96 -1.86
N MET A 17 14.23 -10.75 -0.85
CA MET A 17 12.95 -11.48 -0.79
C MET A 17 11.74 -10.55 -0.85
N TYR A 18 11.83 -9.34 -0.28
CA TYR A 18 10.75 -8.35 -0.35
C TYR A 18 10.56 -7.77 -1.74
N PHE A 19 11.67 -7.57 -2.48
CA PHE A 19 11.60 -7.19 -3.89
C PHE A 19 10.98 -8.29 -4.76
N ASP A 20 11.32 -9.54 -4.49
CA ASP A 20 10.77 -10.69 -5.22
C ASP A 20 9.25 -10.80 -5.01
N SER A 21 8.77 -10.61 -3.77
CA SER A 21 7.35 -10.56 -3.43
C SER A 21 6.63 -9.40 -4.14
N ALA A 22 7.18 -8.18 -4.05
CA ALA A 22 6.60 -7.00 -4.69
C ALA A 22 6.50 -7.16 -6.21
N ARG A 23 7.53 -7.74 -6.84
CA ARG A 23 7.52 -8.04 -8.27
C ARG A 23 6.42 -9.04 -8.63
N GLN A 24 6.27 -10.14 -7.90
CA GLN A 24 5.22 -11.14 -8.17
C GLN A 24 3.82 -10.55 -8.05
N ILE A 25 3.58 -9.69 -7.06
CA ILE A 25 2.31 -8.97 -6.90
C ILE A 25 2.07 -8.06 -8.11
N GLY A 26 3.06 -7.28 -8.52
CA GLY A 26 2.95 -6.38 -9.67
C GLY A 26 2.73 -7.13 -10.98
N GLU A 27 3.43 -8.24 -11.22
CA GLU A 27 3.22 -9.10 -12.39
C GLU A 27 1.79 -9.64 -12.46
N TRP A 28 1.28 -10.13 -11.32
CA TRP A 28 -0.12 -10.59 -11.25
C TRP A 28 -1.09 -9.45 -11.54
N MET A 29 -0.92 -8.29 -10.92
CA MET A 29 -1.77 -7.13 -11.15
C MET A 29 -1.79 -6.73 -12.62
N GLY A 30 -0.61 -6.65 -13.24
CA GLY A 30 -0.48 -6.30 -14.66
C GLY A 30 -1.20 -7.30 -15.57
N LYS A 31 -0.94 -8.62 -15.40
CA LYS A 31 -1.58 -9.69 -16.17
C LYS A 31 -3.10 -9.72 -16.00
N ALA A 32 -3.59 -9.32 -14.83
CA ALA A 32 -5.03 -9.22 -14.55
C ALA A 32 -5.66 -7.88 -15.00
N GLY A 33 -4.90 -7.01 -15.64
CA GLY A 33 -5.37 -5.70 -16.12
C GLY A 33 -5.79 -4.74 -15.01
N LYS A 34 -5.21 -4.87 -13.81
CA LYS A 34 -5.53 -4.01 -12.66
C LYS A 34 -4.78 -2.68 -12.74
N THR A 35 -5.24 -1.71 -11.97
CA THR A 35 -4.61 -0.39 -11.85
C THR A 35 -3.92 -0.27 -10.49
N LEU A 36 -2.62 0.04 -10.50
CA LEU A 36 -1.87 0.42 -9.31
C LEU A 36 -2.08 1.90 -9.00
N ILE A 37 -2.42 2.21 -7.75
CA ILE A 37 -2.37 3.57 -7.19
C ILE A 37 -1.35 3.58 -6.06
N TYR A 38 -0.36 4.46 -6.12
CA TYR A 38 0.72 4.49 -5.13
C TYR A 38 1.35 5.88 -5.01
N GLY A 39 2.36 6.02 -4.15
CA GLY A 39 3.00 7.30 -3.88
C GLY A 39 3.91 7.87 -4.97
N GLY A 40 4.06 7.20 -6.11
CA GLY A 40 4.73 7.72 -7.30
C GLY A 40 6.26 7.81 -7.25
N ALA A 41 6.91 7.30 -6.19
CA ALA A 41 8.37 7.36 -6.07
C ALA A 41 9.08 6.32 -6.94
N ASN A 42 10.27 6.70 -7.44
CA ASN A 42 11.16 5.85 -8.24
C ASN A 42 12.17 5.05 -7.39
N LEU A 43 11.80 4.64 -6.18
CA LEU A 43 12.67 4.04 -5.18
C LEU A 43 12.06 2.77 -4.56
N GLY A 44 12.93 1.83 -4.18
CA GLY A 44 12.62 0.67 -3.37
C GLY A 44 11.50 -0.22 -3.93
N LEU A 45 10.64 -0.72 -3.04
CA LEU A 45 9.49 -1.54 -3.45
C LEU A 45 8.46 -0.76 -4.26
N MET A 46 8.38 0.55 -4.09
CA MET A 46 7.47 1.41 -4.84
C MET A 46 7.75 1.33 -6.34
N GLU A 47 9.00 1.54 -6.75
CA GLU A 47 9.40 1.42 -8.16
C GLU A 47 9.34 -0.04 -8.65
N CYS A 48 9.69 -1.00 -7.79
CA CYS A 48 9.66 -2.42 -8.12
C CYS A 48 8.26 -2.90 -8.52
N VAL A 49 7.24 -2.60 -7.70
CA VAL A 49 5.85 -2.99 -7.99
C VAL A 49 5.30 -2.24 -9.19
N ALA A 50 5.59 -0.93 -9.31
CA ALA A 50 5.13 -0.11 -10.44
C ALA A 50 5.68 -0.64 -11.78
N ARG A 51 6.97 -0.97 -11.82
CA ARG A 51 7.63 -1.57 -12.98
C ARG A 51 6.99 -2.89 -13.37
N ALA A 52 6.79 -3.79 -12.40
CA ALA A 52 6.19 -5.09 -12.66
C ALA A 52 4.75 -4.99 -13.18
N VAL A 53 3.94 -4.07 -12.64
CA VAL A 53 2.59 -3.79 -13.16
C VAL A 53 2.65 -3.29 -14.60
N LYS A 54 3.51 -2.31 -14.87
CA LYS A 54 3.63 -1.68 -16.20
C LYS A 54 4.09 -2.67 -17.28
N GLU A 55 5.14 -3.43 -16.98
CA GLU A 55 5.73 -4.41 -17.92
C GLU A 55 4.77 -5.58 -18.24
N ASN A 56 3.77 -5.81 -17.39
CA ASN A 56 2.77 -6.87 -17.60
C ASN A 56 1.39 -6.34 -18.04
N GLY A 57 1.29 -5.10 -18.50
CA GLY A 57 0.11 -4.55 -19.15
C GLY A 57 -0.92 -3.90 -18.23
N GLY A 58 -0.59 -3.67 -16.95
CA GLY A 58 -1.43 -2.90 -16.03
C GLY A 58 -1.23 -1.40 -16.18
N THR A 59 -2.06 -0.63 -15.47
CA THR A 59 -2.00 0.83 -15.40
C THR A 59 -1.37 1.29 -14.10
N VAL A 60 -0.56 2.34 -14.14
CA VAL A 60 0.18 2.87 -12.98
C VAL A 60 -0.16 4.34 -12.76
N ILE A 61 -0.77 4.66 -11.62
CA ILE A 61 -1.14 6.02 -11.20
C ILE A 61 -0.31 6.41 -9.99
N GLY A 62 0.47 7.48 -10.12
CA GLY A 62 1.26 8.04 -9.02
C GLY A 62 0.56 9.22 -8.36
N VAL A 63 0.43 9.20 -7.04
CA VAL A 63 -0.05 10.33 -6.24
C VAL A 63 1.15 11.02 -5.61
N VAL A 64 1.56 12.13 -6.21
CA VAL A 64 2.88 12.72 -6.01
C VAL A 64 2.79 14.04 -5.23
N PRO A 65 3.37 14.13 -4.02
CA PRO A 65 3.44 15.37 -3.30
C PRO A 65 4.55 16.29 -3.86
N ALA A 66 4.35 17.60 -3.79
CA ALA A 66 5.27 18.61 -4.32
C ALA A 66 6.75 18.38 -3.91
N LYS A 67 6.99 17.97 -2.67
CA LYS A 67 8.37 17.68 -2.20
C LYS A 67 9.05 16.52 -2.91
N LEU A 68 8.31 15.54 -3.40
CA LEU A 68 8.86 14.43 -4.16
C LEU A 68 9.29 14.89 -5.54
N GLU A 69 8.51 15.79 -6.16
CA GLU A 69 8.84 16.42 -7.43
C GLU A 69 10.10 17.29 -7.32
N GLU A 70 10.18 18.12 -6.29
CA GLU A 70 11.36 18.97 -6.01
C GLU A 70 12.65 18.15 -5.88
N LYS A 71 12.58 16.93 -5.35
CA LYS A 71 13.71 16.02 -5.20
C LYS A 71 14.05 15.24 -6.46
N GLY A 72 13.24 15.32 -7.51
CA GLY A 72 13.41 14.54 -8.73
C GLY A 72 13.23 13.03 -8.54
N SER A 73 12.47 12.62 -7.52
CA SER A 73 12.28 11.22 -7.14
C SER A 73 10.96 10.63 -7.64
N VAL A 74 10.39 11.19 -8.68
CA VAL A 74 9.15 10.71 -9.31
C VAL A 74 9.46 9.63 -10.34
N SER A 75 8.70 8.55 -10.33
CA SER A 75 8.82 7.47 -11.31
C SER A 75 8.45 7.95 -12.71
N THR A 76 9.21 7.48 -13.70
CA THR A 76 8.92 7.70 -15.13
C THR A 76 7.95 6.69 -15.73
N LEU A 77 7.48 5.73 -14.92
CA LEU A 77 6.59 4.65 -15.36
C LEU A 77 5.10 5.01 -15.30
N LEU A 78 4.78 6.20 -14.77
CA LEU A 78 3.40 6.62 -14.51
C LEU A 78 2.62 6.86 -15.80
N ASP A 79 1.42 6.28 -15.88
CA ASP A 79 0.42 6.60 -16.90
C ASP A 79 -0.35 7.88 -16.56
N GLU A 80 -0.53 8.12 -15.25
CA GLU A 80 -1.19 9.30 -14.72
C GLU A 80 -0.45 9.78 -13.48
N VAL A 81 -0.30 11.10 -13.35
CA VAL A 81 0.24 11.75 -12.16
C VAL A 81 -0.85 12.60 -11.51
N ILE A 82 -1.14 12.33 -10.25
CA ILE A 82 -2.02 13.17 -9.45
C ILE A 82 -1.15 13.98 -8.48
N HIS A 83 -1.09 15.29 -8.71
CA HIS A 83 -0.30 16.20 -7.89
C HIS A 83 -1.02 16.51 -6.58
N THR A 84 -0.29 16.49 -5.47
CA THR A 84 -0.81 16.81 -4.15
C THR A 84 0.10 17.81 -3.44
N ARG A 85 -0.48 18.59 -2.52
CA ARG A 85 0.25 19.67 -1.82
C ARG A 85 1.23 19.11 -0.80
N ASN A 86 0.86 18.03 -0.11
CA ASN A 86 1.59 17.47 1.01
C ASN A 86 1.24 15.97 1.23
N LEU A 87 1.82 15.37 2.28
CA LEU A 87 1.59 13.96 2.61
C LEU A 87 0.16 13.67 3.06
N SER A 88 -0.55 14.63 3.68
CA SER A 88 -1.95 14.43 4.09
C SER A 88 -2.85 14.31 2.86
N ASP A 89 -2.76 15.27 1.94
CA ASP A 89 -3.49 15.22 0.67
C ASP A 89 -3.21 13.92 -0.10
N ARG A 90 -1.95 13.49 -0.13
CA ARG A 90 -1.54 12.24 -0.80
C ARG A 90 -2.27 11.03 -0.22
N LYS A 91 -2.31 10.90 1.10
CA LYS A 91 -2.99 9.80 1.79
C LYS A 91 -4.49 9.80 1.52
N ASP A 92 -5.11 10.98 1.57
CA ASP A 92 -6.53 11.14 1.27
C ASP A 92 -6.85 10.70 -0.17
N VAL A 93 -6.08 11.17 -1.15
CA VAL A 93 -6.27 10.84 -2.57
C VAL A 93 -6.04 9.36 -2.85
N ILE A 94 -4.98 8.74 -2.30
CA ILE A 94 -4.74 7.30 -2.47
C ILE A 94 -5.91 6.51 -1.90
N THR A 95 -6.37 6.87 -0.68
CA THR A 95 -7.48 6.19 -0.01
C THR A 95 -8.78 6.35 -0.81
N GLU A 96 -9.07 7.54 -1.31
CA GLU A 96 -10.29 7.81 -2.08
C GLU A 96 -10.31 7.05 -3.40
N LYS A 97 -9.22 7.11 -4.15
CA LYS A 97 -9.11 6.56 -5.51
C LYS A 97 -9.00 5.05 -5.56
N SER A 98 -8.59 4.40 -4.47
CA SER A 98 -8.41 2.94 -4.41
C SER A 98 -9.68 2.25 -3.96
N GLU A 99 -10.02 1.15 -4.59
CA GLU A 99 -11.11 0.25 -4.18
C GLU A 99 -10.62 -0.69 -3.07
N ILE A 100 -9.37 -1.11 -3.17
CA ILE A 100 -8.69 -2.00 -2.22
C ILE A 100 -7.35 -1.36 -1.84
N LEU A 101 -6.96 -1.53 -0.57
CA LEU A 101 -5.71 -1.00 -0.03
C LEU A 101 -4.85 -2.15 0.49
N VAL A 102 -3.61 -2.24 0.03
CA VAL A 102 -2.65 -3.28 0.41
C VAL A 102 -1.39 -2.63 0.99
N ALA A 103 -0.94 -3.14 2.12
CA ALA A 103 0.33 -2.74 2.73
C ALA A 103 1.37 -3.84 2.55
N LEU A 104 2.35 -3.62 1.69
CA LEU A 104 3.57 -4.43 1.62
C LEU A 104 4.55 -3.98 2.71
N PRO A 105 5.62 -4.74 2.99
CA PRO A 105 6.63 -4.33 3.95
C PRO A 105 7.15 -2.90 3.73
N GLY A 106 7.20 -2.14 4.82
CA GLY A 106 7.65 -0.76 4.78
C GLY A 106 7.98 -0.18 6.15
N GLY A 107 8.54 1.01 6.16
CA GLY A 107 8.94 1.73 7.36
C GLY A 107 7.88 2.72 7.84
N VAL A 108 8.33 3.80 8.49
CA VAL A 108 7.45 4.80 9.14
C VAL A 108 6.46 5.44 8.17
N GLY A 109 6.84 5.68 6.92
CA GLY A 109 5.93 6.24 5.92
C GLY A 109 4.78 5.30 5.59
N THR A 110 5.07 4.02 5.43
CA THR A 110 4.06 2.98 5.20
C THR A 110 3.13 2.84 6.42
N LEU A 111 3.68 2.87 7.63
CA LEU A 111 2.88 2.83 8.86
C LEU A 111 1.98 4.07 8.99
N ASP A 112 2.45 5.25 8.67
CA ASP A 112 1.66 6.48 8.64
C ASP A 112 0.47 6.35 7.68
N GLU A 113 0.67 5.80 6.49
CA GLU A 113 -0.38 5.55 5.51
C GLU A 113 -1.41 4.52 6.01
N ILE A 114 -0.95 3.40 6.57
CA ILE A 114 -1.80 2.37 7.18
C ILE A 114 -2.68 2.95 8.29
N PHE A 115 -2.06 3.66 9.24
CA PHE A 115 -2.81 4.21 10.37
C PHE A 115 -3.73 5.36 9.98
N HIS A 116 -3.40 6.12 8.94
CA HIS A 116 -4.32 7.10 8.36
C HIS A 116 -5.62 6.42 7.90
N VAL A 117 -5.51 5.34 7.14
CA VAL A 117 -6.68 4.57 6.67
C VAL A 117 -7.48 3.98 7.85
N ILE A 118 -6.80 3.31 8.78
CA ILE A 118 -7.45 2.67 9.95
C ILE A 118 -8.14 3.73 10.82
N ALA A 119 -7.47 4.85 11.10
CA ALA A 119 -8.03 5.92 11.92
C ALA A 119 -9.25 6.55 11.25
N ALA A 120 -9.20 6.85 9.96
CA ALA A 120 -10.33 7.40 9.22
C ALA A 120 -11.52 6.43 9.18
N ALA A 121 -11.28 5.13 8.98
CA ALA A 121 -12.32 4.10 9.03
C ALA A 121 -12.96 4.00 10.42
N SER A 122 -12.16 4.11 11.49
CA SER A 122 -12.62 3.97 12.88
C SER A 122 -13.61 5.07 13.33
N ILE A 123 -13.59 6.20 12.65
CA ILE A 123 -14.54 7.32 12.91
C ILE A 123 -15.56 7.50 11.77
N GLY A 124 -15.59 6.59 10.81
CA GLY A 124 -16.68 6.46 9.84
C GLY A 124 -16.51 7.26 8.53
N TYR A 125 -15.32 7.77 8.21
CA TYR A 125 -15.08 8.43 6.92
C TYR A 125 -15.23 7.48 5.73
N HIS A 126 -14.91 6.19 5.92
CA HIS A 126 -15.07 5.14 4.92
C HIS A 126 -15.16 3.77 5.60
N GLN A 127 -15.41 2.71 4.81
CA GLN A 127 -15.45 1.32 5.28
C GLN A 127 -14.35 0.45 4.68
N LYS A 128 -13.33 1.06 4.04
CA LYS A 128 -12.23 0.34 3.41
C LYS A 128 -11.33 -0.25 4.48
N LYS A 129 -10.86 -1.47 4.21
CA LYS A 129 -9.87 -2.16 5.03
C LYS A 129 -8.49 -2.07 4.37
N VAL A 130 -7.44 -2.24 5.19
CA VAL A 130 -6.08 -2.46 4.71
C VAL A 130 -5.78 -3.95 4.75
N ILE A 131 -5.29 -4.52 3.66
CA ILE A 131 -4.76 -5.88 3.63
C ILE A 131 -3.27 -5.81 3.94
N PHE A 132 -2.85 -6.29 5.10
CA PHE A 132 -1.44 -6.48 5.42
C PHE A 132 -0.90 -7.68 4.63
N TYR A 133 0.02 -7.45 3.72
CA TYR A 133 0.76 -8.53 3.07
C TYR A 133 1.87 -9.00 4.01
N ASN A 134 1.55 -10.05 4.77
CA ASN A 134 2.35 -10.53 5.90
C ASN A 134 3.24 -11.72 5.53
N GLU A 135 3.70 -11.78 4.28
CA GLU A 135 4.67 -12.79 3.86
C GLU A 135 5.94 -12.66 4.73
N TYR A 136 6.50 -13.78 5.09
CA TYR A 136 7.64 -13.89 6.04
C TYR A 136 7.36 -13.35 7.45
N GLY A 137 6.10 -13.09 7.82
CA GLY A 137 5.74 -12.61 9.14
C GLY A 137 6.16 -11.17 9.43
N PHE A 138 6.42 -10.36 8.41
CA PHE A 138 6.91 -8.98 8.55
C PHE A 138 6.07 -8.13 9.51
N TYR A 139 4.74 -8.28 9.47
CA TYR A 139 3.82 -7.50 10.29
C TYR A 139 3.44 -8.17 11.63
N ASN A 140 4.01 -9.32 11.99
CA ASN A 140 3.64 -10.05 13.20
C ASN A 140 3.72 -9.18 14.46
N GLU A 141 4.82 -8.45 14.65
CA GLU A 141 5.03 -7.57 15.81
C GLU A 141 4.02 -6.41 15.84
N LEU A 142 3.72 -5.82 14.70
CA LEU A 142 2.72 -4.75 14.60
C LEU A 142 1.32 -5.26 14.94
N LEU A 143 0.95 -6.42 14.41
CA LEU A 143 -0.35 -7.05 14.69
C LEU A 143 -0.47 -7.43 16.16
N ALA A 144 0.60 -7.94 16.78
CA ALA A 144 0.65 -8.21 18.22
C ALA A 144 0.51 -6.92 19.04
N ALA A 145 1.12 -5.81 18.62
CA ALA A 145 0.98 -4.51 19.27
C ALA A 145 -0.47 -4.00 19.19
N LEU A 146 -1.12 -4.10 18.04
CA LEU A 146 -2.54 -3.74 17.86
C LEU A 146 -3.44 -4.58 18.80
N LYS A 147 -3.19 -5.89 18.90
CA LYS A 147 -3.91 -6.77 19.80
C LYS A 147 -3.73 -6.35 21.27
N THR A 148 -2.50 -5.98 21.66
CA THR A 148 -2.20 -5.49 23.00
C THR A 148 -3.00 -4.21 23.34
N LEU A 149 -3.12 -3.28 22.39
CA LEU A 149 -3.92 -2.06 22.57
C LEU A 149 -5.40 -2.39 22.76
N GLU A 150 -5.91 -3.33 21.96
CA GLU A 150 -7.29 -3.81 22.06
C GLU A 150 -7.58 -4.44 23.43
N ASP A 151 -6.71 -5.35 23.89
CA ASP A 151 -6.85 -6.05 25.18
C ASP A 151 -6.79 -5.09 26.37
N LYS A 152 -6.11 -3.96 26.22
CA LYS A 152 -6.04 -2.88 27.22
C LYS A 152 -7.18 -1.85 27.11
N GLY A 153 -8.13 -2.05 26.19
CA GLY A 153 -9.30 -1.19 26.04
C GLY A 153 -9.07 0.10 25.23
N PHE A 154 -7.96 0.21 24.49
CA PHE A 154 -7.68 1.37 23.65
C PHE A 154 -8.34 1.31 22.25
N ALA A 155 -9.17 0.31 21.99
CA ALA A 155 -9.96 0.17 20.79
C ALA A 155 -11.46 0.25 21.10
N ARG A 156 -12.22 1.09 20.38
CA ARG A 156 -13.69 1.14 20.47
C ARG A 156 -14.34 -0.09 19.86
N GLN A 157 -13.71 -0.63 18.81
CA GLN A 157 -14.07 -1.89 18.16
C GLN A 157 -12.78 -2.65 17.91
N SER A 158 -12.85 -3.98 17.70
CA SER A 158 -11.68 -4.75 17.34
C SER A 158 -10.99 -4.16 16.11
N PHE A 159 -9.67 -4.00 16.18
CA PHE A 159 -8.88 -3.49 15.04
C PHE A 159 -9.00 -4.38 13.80
N SER A 160 -9.28 -5.68 13.97
CA SER A 160 -9.55 -6.61 12.88
C SER A 160 -10.77 -6.23 12.03
N THR A 161 -11.59 -5.29 12.49
CA THR A 161 -12.66 -4.69 11.69
C THR A 161 -12.09 -3.86 10.53
N TYR A 162 -10.89 -3.30 10.69
CA TYR A 162 -10.29 -2.33 9.77
C TYR A 162 -9.15 -2.88 8.93
N TYR A 163 -8.75 -4.12 9.17
CA TYR A 163 -7.71 -4.77 8.36
C TYR A 163 -7.99 -6.25 8.13
N GLU A 164 -7.27 -6.80 7.18
CA GLU A 164 -7.12 -8.22 6.92
C GLU A 164 -5.65 -8.56 6.74
N THR A 165 -5.32 -9.85 6.74
CA THR A 165 -3.94 -10.32 6.48
C THR A 165 -3.93 -11.32 5.33
N ALA A 166 -2.89 -11.25 4.50
CA ALA A 166 -2.59 -12.25 3.47
C ALA A 166 -1.12 -12.67 3.63
N ASN A 167 -0.85 -13.95 3.79
CA ASN A 167 0.50 -14.46 4.07
C ASN A 167 1.26 -14.88 2.81
N ASN A 168 0.59 -14.86 1.68
CA ASN A 168 1.16 -15.18 0.36
C ASN A 168 0.30 -14.57 -0.74
N LEU A 169 0.80 -14.68 -1.98
CA LEU A 169 0.12 -14.08 -3.14
C LEU A 169 -1.27 -14.70 -3.41
N ASP A 170 -1.46 -15.98 -3.15
CA ASP A 170 -2.75 -16.63 -3.43
C ASP A 170 -3.81 -16.16 -2.44
N GLU A 171 -3.48 -16.06 -1.15
CA GLU A 171 -4.36 -15.44 -0.15
C GLU A 171 -4.68 -13.97 -0.47
N LEU A 172 -3.71 -13.22 -1.01
CA LEU A 172 -3.94 -11.84 -1.44
C LEU A 172 -4.94 -11.77 -2.59
N LYS A 173 -4.79 -12.64 -3.60
CA LYS A 173 -5.70 -12.75 -4.74
C LYS A 173 -7.14 -13.08 -4.31
N GLU A 174 -7.29 -14.01 -3.35
CA GLU A 174 -8.61 -14.40 -2.82
C GLU A 174 -9.32 -13.24 -2.13
N LYS A 175 -8.57 -12.35 -1.47
CA LYS A 175 -9.14 -11.17 -0.78
C LYS A 175 -9.46 -10.01 -1.72
N ILE A 176 -8.83 -9.98 -2.86
CA ILE A 176 -9.01 -8.92 -3.86
C ILE A 176 -10.13 -9.29 -4.86
N ASN A 177 -10.34 -10.56 -5.15
CA ASN A 177 -11.38 -11.05 -6.07
C ASN A 177 -12.65 -11.40 -5.29
#